data_d7c97611c9af22b9ce47c75a1d7e74de
#
_entry.id   d7c97611c9af22b9ce47c75a1d7e74de
#
_cell.length_a   1.000
_cell.length_b   1.000
_cell.length_c   1.000
_cell.angle_alpha   90.00
_cell.angle_beta   90.00
_cell.angle_gamma   90.00
#
_symmetry.space_group_name_H-M   'P 1'
#
loop_
_entity.id
_entity.type
_entity.pdbx_description
1 polymer ?
#
loop_
_entity_poly.entity_id
_entity_poly.type
_entity_poly.pdbx_seq_one_letter_code
_entity_poly.pdbx_strand_id
1 'polypeptide(L)'
;LESLLNLPVAGGASVRILQITDTHLFAGKNDTLLGVNTWESYQAVLAELHAEQRECDLIVATGDLAQDHTPEAYEHFATGIASLPAPCVWLPGNHDFQPAMYSTLQDAGISPAKRVFAGDNWQVLLLDSQVFGVPHGELSDYQLEWLERMLQAAPERHTLLLLHHHPLPSGCGWLDQHSLRNAQALDDVLNHYPQVKHLLCGHIHQELDLDWNGRRLMXXXXXXXXXXLPAFSSNLTARVLRSIRSHPAGAG
;
A
#
# COMPACT_ATOMS: atom_id res chain seq x y z
N LEU A 1 -18.54 -5.84 9.84
CA LEU A 1 -18.87 -5.19 8.57
C LEU A 1 -17.72 -4.35 8.10
N GLU A 2 -17.23 -4.64 6.93
CA GLU A 2 -16.16 -3.86 6.37
C GLU A 2 -16.70 -2.58 5.78
N SER A 3 -16.07 -1.49 6.15
CA SER A 3 -16.53 -0.20 5.70
C SER A 3 -16.01 0.11 4.30
N LEU A 4 -16.80 0.86 3.57
CA LEU A 4 -16.45 1.38 2.27
C LEU A 4 -16.15 2.87 2.43
N LEU A 5 -15.00 3.28 1.94
CA LEU A 5 -14.66 4.70 1.89
C LEU A 5 -15.02 5.24 0.52
N ASN A 6 -15.92 6.22 0.50
CA ASN A 6 -16.23 6.91 -0.73
C ASN A 6 -15.37 8.16 -0.84
N LEU A 7 -14.66 8.26 -1.94
CA LEU A 7 -13.73 9.35 -2.16
C LEU A 7 -14.18 10.13 -3.38
N PRO A 8 -14.86 11.24 -3.21
CA PRO A 8 -15.25 12.01 -4.37
C PRO A 8 -14.04 12.65 -5.03
N VAL A 9 -14.05 12.60 -6.35
CA VAL A 9 -13.00 13.21 -7.16
C VAL A 9 -13.70 14.00 -8.24
N ALA A 10 -13.20 15.19 -8.52
CA ALA A 10 -13.82 16.07 -9.51
C ALA A 10 -13.98 15.33 -10.84
N GLY A 11 -15.12 15.52 -11.46
CA GLY A 11 -15.41 14.85 -12.74
C GLY A 11 -14.38 15.20 -13.77
N GLY A 12 -13.90 14.18 -14.48
CA GLY A 12 -12.87 14.36 -15.48
C GLY A 12 -11.46 14.44 -14.95
N ALA A 13 -11.28 14.36 -13.63
CA ALA A 13 -9.94 14.41 -13.04
C ALA A 13 -9.41 13.02 -12.76
N SER A 14 -8.09 12.89 -12.82
CA SER A 14 -7.41 11.66 -12.40
C SER A 14 -7.46 11.52 -10.89
N VAL A 15 -7.46 10.30 -10.40
CA VAL A 15 -7.30 10.03 -8.99
C VAL A 15 -5.81 10.00 -8.68
N ARG A 16 -5.39 10.86 -7.77
CA ARG A 16 -3.97 11.00 -7.44
C ARG A 16 -3.71 10.26 -6.14
N ILE A 17 -2.86 9.26 -6.23
CA ILE A 17 -2.58 8.37 -5.12
C ILE A 17 -1.13 8.53 -4.69
N LEU A 18 -0.94 8.68 -3.40
CA LEU A 18 0.39 8.69 -2.80
C LEU A 18 0.57 7.39 -2.03
N GLN A 19 1.56 6.61 -2.40
CA GLN A 19 1.91 5.40 -1.66
C GLN A 19 3.00 5.75 -0.65
N ILE A 20 2.80 5.33 0.60
CA ILE A 20 3.83 5.37 1.63
C ILE A 20 3.96 3.94 2.14
N THR A 21 5.17 3.44 2.26
CA THR A 21 5.33 2.05 2.63
C THR A 21 6.62 1.83 3.41
N ASP A 22 6.59 0.81 4.26
CA ASP A 22 7.80 0.30 4.91
C ASP A 22 8.51 1.37 5.71
N THR A 23 7.75 2.07 6.55
CA THR A 23 8.30 3.12 7.41
C THR A 23 9.06 2.56 8.61
N HIS A 24 8.75 1.33 9.02
CA HIS A 24 9.48 0.61 10.06
C HIS A 24 9.73 1.44 11.31
N LEU A 25 8.68 2.10 11.80
CA LEU A 25 8.82 2.98 12.94
C LEU A 25 8.92 2.19 14.24
N PHE A 26 9.55 2.80 15.23
CA PHE A 26 9.69 2.26 16.58
C PHE A 26 8.99 3.18 17.56
N ALA A 27 8.79 2.68 18.78
CA ALA A 27 8.33 3.57 19.84
C ALA A 27 9.35 4.67 20.09
N GLY A 28 10.62 4.33 20.07
CA GLY A 28 11.69 5.30 20.31
C GLY A 28 12.11 6.00 19.04
N LYS A 29 12.21 7.31 19.10
CA LYS A 29 12.56 8.11 17.92
C LYS A 29 14.05 8.04 17.59
N ASN A 30 14.85 7.44 18.46
CA ASN A 30 16.28 7.27 18.21
C ASN A 30 16.64 5.86 17.78
N ASP A 31 15.66 4.98 17.69
CA ASP A 31 15.93 3.60 17.29
C ASP A 31 16.25 3.49 15.82
N THR A 32 17.06 2.51 15.49
CA THR A 32 17.53 2.34 14.12
C THR A 32 17.23 0.95 13.60
N LEU A 33 17.08 0.86 12.30
CA LEU A 33 16.99 -0.40 11.57
C LEU A 33 18.13 -0.42 10.56
N LEU A 34 19.03 -1.39 10.68
CA LEU A 34 20.19 -1.49 9.80
C LEU A 34 20.97 -0.16 9.73
N GLY A 35 21.10 0.48 10.88
CA GLY A 35 21.86 1.72 10.98
C GLY A 35 21.12 2.98 10.58
N VAL A 36 19.87 2.86 10.15
CA VAL A 36 19.10 4.02 9.71
C VAL A 36 18.07 4.36 10.78
N ASN A 37 18.02 5.63 11.17
CA ASN A 37 17.01 6.13 12.08
C ASN A 37 15.71 6.28 11.30
N THR A 38 14.75 5.39 11.54
CA THR A 38 13.54 5.34 10.73
C THR A 38 12.61 6.52 11.00
N TRP A 39 12.61 7.05 12.22
CA TRP A 39 11.83 8.25 12.51
C TRP A 39 12.34 9.42 11.66
N GLU A 40 13.65 9.61 11.61
CA GLU A 40 14.23 10.70 10.82
C GLU A 40 13.95 10.52 9.34
N SER A 41 14.03 9.27 8.85
CA SER A 41 13.70 8.99 7.45
C SER A 41 12.26 9.34 7.14
N TYR A 42 11.35 8.98 8.02
CA TYR A 42 9.93 9.29 7.86
C TYR A 42 9.71 10.80 7.84
N GLN A 43 10.34 11.51 8.78
CA GLN A 43 10.22 12.95 8.81
C GLN A 43 10.77 13.61 7.55
N ALA A 44 11.85 13.06 7.00
CA ALA A 44 12.42 13.59 5.76
C ALA A 44 11.46 13.40 4.58
N VAL A 45 10.80 12.26 4.50
CA VAL A 45 9.80 12.02 3.46
C VAL A 45 8.65 13.00 3.60
N LEU A 46 8.17 13.19 4.82
CA LEU A 46 7.05 14.12 5.04
C LEU A 46 7.45 15.56 4.68
N ALA A 47 8.67 15.96 5.03
CA ALA A 47 9.14 17.30 4.70
C ALA A 47 9.22 17.50 3.19
N GLU A 48 9.67 16.49 2.49
CA GLU A 48 9.75 16.57 1.04
C GLU A 48 8.36 16.67 0.41
N LEU A 49 7.41 15.90 0.94
CA LEU A 49 6.03 15.96 0.45
C LEU A 49 5.42 17.34 0.70
N HIS A 50 5.67 17.92 1.87
CA HIS A 50 5.20 19.26 2.17
C HIS A 50 5.83 20.30 1.23
N ALA A 51 7.13 20.17 0.97
CA ALA A 51 7.83 21.14 0.12
C ALA A 51 7.31 21.09 -1.32
N GLU A 52 6.96 19.92 -1.80
CA GLU A 52 6.47 19.77 -3.17
C GLU A 52 5.04 20.26 -3.34
N GLN A 53 4.25 20.25 -2.27
CA GLN A 53 2.86 20.64 -2.32
C GLN A 53 2.06 19.97 -3.41
N ARG A 54 2.40 18.71 -3.70
CA ARG A 54 1.63 17.94 -4.66
C ARG A 54 0.28 17.61 -4.07
N GLU A 55 -0.72 17.78 -4.89
CA GLU A 55 -2.05 17.37 -4.50
C GLU A 55 -2.17 15.85 -4.60
N CYS A 56 -2.82 15.25 -3.62
CA CYS A 56 -3.21 13.86 -3.74
C CYS A 56 -4.60 13.70 -3.16
N ASP A 57 -5.27 12.66 -3.64
CA ASP A 57 -6.65 12.39 -3.24
C ASP A 57 -6.71 11.29 -2.18
N LEU A 58 -5.74 10.41 -2.18
CA LEU A 58 -5.73 9.25 -1.30
C LEU A 58 -4.30 8.86 -1.01
N ILE A 59 -4.02 8.58 0.26
CA ILE A 59 -2.75 8.02 0.67
C ILE A 59 -2.98 6.53 0.93
N VAL A 60 -2.11 5.69 0.38
CA VAL A 60 -2.18 4.26 0.63
C VAL A 60 -0.90 3.82 1.31
N ALA A 61 -1.04 3.18 2.47
CA ALA A 61 0.10 2.74 3.26
C ALA A 61 0.16 1.21 3.18
N THR A 62 1.18 0.70 2.53
CA THR A 62 1.20 -0.70 2.13
C THR A 62 2.07 -1.58 3.03
N GLY A 63 2.08 -1.28 4.32
CA GLY A 63 2.56 -2.23 5.32
C GLY A 63 3.95 -1.98 5.84
N ASP A 64 4.29 -2.73 6.87
CA ASP A 64 5.54 -2.57 7.64
C ASP A 64 5.68 -1.16 8.15
N LEU A 65 4.59 -0.66 8.72
CA LEU A 65 4.58 0.69 9.27
C LEU A 65 5.35 0.75 10.58
N ALA A 66 5.29 -0.31 11.37
CA ALA A 66 6.01 -0.40 12.64
C ALA A 66 6.98 -1.56 12.61
N GLN A 67 8.15 -1.34 13.18
CA GLN A 67 9.15 -2.39 13.32
C GLN A 67 8.97 -3.14 14.66
N ASP A 68 8.64 -2.41 15.72
CA ASP A 68 8.33 -3.03 16.98
C ASP A 68 6.81 -3.09 17.14
N HIS A 69 6.31 -3.88 18.05
CA HIS A 69 4.86 -4.14 18.13
C HIS A 69 4.15 -3.14 19.05
N THR A 70 4.63 -1.92 19.13
CA THR A 70 4.14 -0.96 20.12
C THR A 70 3.06 -0.06 19.54
N PRO A 71 2.10 0.34 20.36
CA PRO A 71 1.16 1.37 19.92
C PRO A 71 1.85 2.68 19.57
N GLU A 72 2.93 3.02 20.28
CA GLU A 72 3.63 4.28 20.06
C GLU A 72 4.16 4.39 18.64
N ALA A 73 4.65 3.29 18.06
CA ALA A 73 5.11 3.32 16.68
C ALA A 73 3.97 3.73 15.74
N TYR A 74 2.80 3.17 15.95
CA TYR A 74 1.65 3.53 15.12
C TYR A 74 1.15 4.94 15.38
N GLU A 75 1.28 5.42 16.63
CA GLU A 75 0.95 6.81 16.92
C GLU A 75 1.86 7.76 16.14
N HIS A 76 3.14 7.43 16.07
CA HIS A 76 4.08 8.24 15.30
C HIS A 76 3.71 8.25 13.81
N PHE A 77 3.33 7.10 13.28
CA PHE A 77 2.88 7.05 11.90
C PHE A 77 1.66 7.96 11.70
N ALA A 78 0.68 7.83 12.57
CA ALA A 78 -0.57 8.57 12.45
C ALA A 78 -0.34 10.07 12.53
N THR A 79 0.54 10.51 13.43
CA THR A 79 0.83 11.93 13.56
C THR A 79 1.42 12.49 12.27
N GLY A 80 2.33 11.75 11.65
CA GLY A 80 2.91 12.20 10.39
C GLY A 80 1.89 12.25 9.27
N ILE A 81 1.08 11.23 9.17
CA ILE A 81 0.06 11.16 8.12
C ILE A 81 -0.97 12.28 8.28
N ALA A 82 -1.30 12.65 9.51
CA ALA A 82 -2.28 13.70 9.75
C ALA A 82 -1.85 15.05 9.21
N SER A 83 -0.56 15.23 8.99
CA SER A 83 -0.05 16.48 8.42
C SER A 83 -0.30 16.59 6.92
N LEU A 84 -0.72 15.52 6.26
CA LEU A 84 -0.94 15.51 4.82
C LEU A 84 -2.42 15.73 4.52
N PRO A 85 -2.75 16.29 3.36
CA PRO A 85 -4.11 16.77 3.11
C PRO A 85 -5.04 15.73 2.47
N ALA A 86 -4.84 14.45 2.71
CA ALA A 86 -5.67 13.43 2.09
C ALA A 86 -5.94 12.31 3.08
N PRO A 87 -7.07 11.58 2.93
CA PRO A 87 -7.30 10.42 3.77
C PRO A 87 -6.33 9.31 3.47
N CYS A 88 -6.10 8.46 4.47
CA CYS A 88 -5.17 7.35 4.36
C CYS A 88 -5.90 6.04 4.60
N VAL A 89 -5.61 5.05 3.75
CA VAL A 89 -5.99 3.66 4.00
C VAL A 89 -4.70 2.84 4.08
N TRP A 90 -4.78 1.68 4.72
CA TRP A 90 -3.57 0.96 5.09
C TRP A 90 -3.82 -0.53 5.19
N LEU A 91 -2.74 -1.28 5.09
CA LEU A 91 -2.79 -2.72 5.27
C LEU A 91 -1.54 -3.18 6.01
N PRO A 92 -1.57 -4.35 6.66
CA PRO A 92 -0.40 -4.79 7.41
C PRO A 92 0.67 -5.43 6.55
N GLY A 93 1.93 -5.22 6.94
CA GLY A 93 3.05 -5.99 6.43
C GLY A 93 3.44 -7.07 7.42
N ASN A 94 4.51 -7.80 7.10
CA ASN A 94 4.90 -8.92 7.96
C ASN A 94 5.43 -8.49 9.32
N HIS A 95 5.95 -7.27 9.44
CA HIS A 95 6.42 -6.77 10.73
C HIS A 95 5.32 -6.19 11.59
N ASP A 96 4.16 -5.90 11.03
CA ASP A 96 3.12 -5.22 11.79
C ASP A 96 2.42 -6.15 12.77
N PHE A 97 2.00 -5.55 13.89
CA PHE A 97 1.23 -6.26 14.91
C PHE A 97 -0.21 -5.75 14.81
N GLN A 98 -1.08 -6.59 14.24
CA GLN A 98 -2.40 -6.12 13.87
C GLN A 98 -3.24 -5.60 15.03
N PRO A 99 -3.23 -6.22 16.23
CA PRO A 99 -4.04 -5.64 17.29
C PRO A 99 -3.68 -4.19 17.62
N ALA A 100 -2.38 -3.89 17.75
CA ALA A 100 -1.96 -2.51 18.02
C ALA A 100 -2.21 -1.62 16.82
N MET A 101 -1.95 -2.13 15.62
CA MET A 101 -2.15 -1.35 14.40
C MET A 101 -3.59 -0.89 14.24
N TYR A 102 -4.54 -1.82 14.35
CA TYR A 102 -5.94 -1.47 14.18
C TYR A 102 -6.42 -0.53 15.28
N SER A 103 -6.12 -0.87 16.53
CA SER A 103 -6.58 -0.07 17.65
C SER A 103 -6.03 1.35 17.59
N THR A 104 -4.73 1.47 17.35
CA THR A 104 -4.09 2.79 17.41
C THR A 104 -4.49 3.66 16.22
N LEU A 105 -4.51 3.09 15.01
CA LEU A 105 -4.84 3.90 13.85
C LEU A 105 -6.30 4.31 13.87
N GLN A 106 -7.21 3.43 14.33
CA GLN A 106 -8.61 3.83 14.46
C GLN A 106 -8.77 4.92 15.52
N ASP A 107 -8.09 4.80 16.65
CA ASP A 107 -8.17 5.84 17.67
C ASP A 107 -7.66 7.18 17.17
N ALA A 108 -6.75 7.16 16.21
CA ALA A 108 -6.24 8.39 15.61
C ALA A 108 -7.15 8.93 14.50
N GLY A 109 -8.26 8.26 14.24
CA GLY A 109 -9.21 8.72 13.23
C GLY A 109 -8.88 8.28 11.81
N ILE A 110 -7.99 7.30 11.65
CA ILE A 110 -7.64 6.81 10.33
C ILE A 110 -8.52 5.61 10.01
N SER A 111 -9.24 5.69 8.90
CA SER A 111 -10.22 4.69 8.53
C SER A 111 -9.61 3.31 8.36
N PRO A 112 -10.23 2.25 8.91
CA PRO A 112 -9.77 0.89 8.64
C PRO A 112 -10.33 0.32 7.34
N ALA A 113 -10.95 1.12 6.50
CA ALA A 113 -11.56 0.62 5.27
C ALA A 113 -10.56 -0.10 4.39
N LYS A 114 -10.99 -1.21 3.82
CA LYS A 114 -10.17 -1.99 2.88
C LYS A 114 -10.72 -1.89 1.46
N ARG A 115 -11.69 -1.02 1.25
CA ARG A 115 -12.30 -0.80 -0.04
C ARG A 115 -12.58 0.68 -0.19
N VAL A 116 -12.14 1.25 -1.30
CA VAL A 116 -12.33 2.66 -1.58
C VAL A 116 -12.97 2.78 -2.97
N PHE A 117 -14.07 3.50 -3.06
CA PHE A 117 -14.58 3.95 -4.36
C PHE A 117 -13.99 5.33 -4.61
N ALA A 118 -13.14 5.42 -5.61
CA ALA A 118 -12.40 6.65 -5.90
C ALA A 118 -12.97 7.26 -7.18
N GLY A 119 -13.70 8.34 -7.02
CA GLY A 119 -14.42 8.93 -8.12
C GLY A 119 -15.48 7.97 -8.63
N ASP A 120 -15.77 8.08 -9.93
CA ASP A 120 -16.84 7.29 -10.54
C ASP A 120 -16.34 6.00 -11.17
N ASN A 121 -15.05 5.88 -11.45
CA ASN A 121 -14.56 4.82 -12.32
C ASN A 121 -13.59 3.86 -11.67
N TRP A 122 -13.10 4.16 -10.48
CA TRP A 122 -12.06 3.36 -9.85
C TRP A 122 -12.50 2.80 -8.51
N GLN A 123 -11.95 1.65 -8.16
CA GLN A 123 -11.95 1.20 -6.77
C GLN A 123 -10.55 0.75 -6.40
N VAL A 124 -10.28 0.82 -5.12
CA VAL A 124 -9.03 0.36 -4.54
C VAL A 124 -9.39 -0.72 -3.53
N LEU A 125 -8.78 -1.89 -3.67
CA LEU A 125 -9.02 -3.00 -2.76
C LEU A 125 -7.72 -3.34 -2.05
N LEU A 126 -7.79 -3.50 -0.73
CA LEU A 126 -6.63 -3.75 0.12
C LEU A 126 -6.71 -5.16 0.68
N LEU A 127 -5.71 -5.97 0.40
CA LEU A 127 -5.65 -7.35 0.88
C LEU A 127 -4.66 -7.48 2.02
N ASP A 128 -4.96 -8.38 2.93
CA ASP A 128 -4.07 -8.73 4.03
C ASP A 128 -3.34 -10.01 3.67
N SER A 129 -2.04 -9.90 3.41
CA SER A 129 -1.22 -11.06 3.08
C SER A 129 -0.32 -11.47 4.24
N GLN A 130 -0.51 -10.91 5.43
CA GLN A 130 0.37 -11.21 6.55
C GLN A 130 0.17 -12.65 7.03
N VAL A 131 1.29 -13.34 7.24
CA VAL A 131 1.35 -14.55 8.05
C VAL A 131 2.19 -14.18 9.27
N PHE A 132 1.56 -14.07 10.43
CA PHE A 132 2.24 -13.51 11.58
C PHE A 132 3.45 -14.33 11.94
N GLY A 133 4.56 -13.66 12.17
CA GLY A 133 5.78 -14.27 12.66
C GLY A 133 6.74 -14.77 11.58
N VAL A 134 6.37 -14.64 10.30
CA VAL A 134 7.27 -15.06 9.22
C VAL A 134 7.33 -13.95 8.16
N PRO A 135 8.39 -13.91 7.35
CA PRO A 135 8.52 -12.81 6.39
C PRO A 135 7.72 -12.99 5.10
N HIS A 136 7.32 -14.21 4.76
CA HIS A 136 6.55 -14.40 3.54
C HIS A 136 5.07 -14.08 3.78
N GLY A 137 4.34 -13.92 2.69
CA GLY A 137 2.91 -13.70 2.77
C GLY A 137 2.11 -14.84 2.19
N GLU A 138 0.83 -14.84 2.52
CA GLU A 138 -0.11 -15.80 1.96
C GLU A 138 -1.51 -15.21 2.11
N LEU A 139 -2.31 -15.30 1.07
CA LEU A 139 -3.70 -14.86 1.15
C LEU A 139 -4.57 -16.02 1.62
N SER A 140 -5.34 -15.76 2.67
CA SER A 140 -6.26 -16.78 3.18
C SER A 140 -7.40 -17.00 2.20
N ASP A 141 -8.10 -18.12 2.38
CA ASP A 141 -9.31 -18.35 1.59
C ASP A 141 -10.31 -17.23 1.80
N TYR A 142 -10.42 -16.72 3.03
CA TYR A 142 -11.31 -15.60 3.29
C TYR A 142 -10.93 -14.37 2.46
N GLN A 143 -9.63 -14.07 2.38
CA GLN A 143 -9.19 -12.90 1.61
C GLN A 143 -9.48 -13.09 0.12
N LEU A 144 -9.22 -14.28 -0.40
CA LEU A 144 -9.48 -14.54 -1.82
C LEU A 144 -10.98 -14.50 -2.14
N GLU A 145 -11.81 -15.02 -1.25
CA GLU A 145 -13.25 -14.98 -1.46
C GLU A 145 -13.78 -13.55 -1.36
N TRP A 146 -13.26 -12.77 -0.41
CA TRP A 146 -13.64 -11.37 -0.27
C TRP A 146 -13.29 -10.60 -1.53
N LEU A 147 -12.06 -10.80 -2.03
CA LEU A 147 -11.63 -10.15 -3.26
C LEU A 147 -12.61 -10.44 -4.39
N GLU A 148 -12.96 -11.70 -4.54
CA GLU A 148 -13.85 -12.10 -5.61
C GLU A 148 -15.23 -11.46 -5.47
N ARG A 149 -15.77 -11.43 -4.24
CA ARG A 149 -17.05 -10.77 -4.00
C ARG A 149 -17.01 -9.29 -4.34
N MET A 150 -15.91 -8.62 -3.97
CA MET A 150 -15.83 -7.18 -4.25
C MET A 150 -15.70 -6.90 -5.74
N LEU A 151 -14.99 -7.75 -6.46
CA LEU A 151 -14.87 -7.60 -7.91
C LEU A 151 -16.20 -7.86 -8.60
N GLN A 152 -16.95 -8.84 -8.14
CA GLN A 152 -18.27 -9.13 -8.69
C GLN A 152 -19.24 -8.00 -8.41
N ALA A 153 -19.12 -7.36 -7.27
CA ALA A 153 -20.06 -6.31 -6.87
C ALA A 153 -19.90 -5.03 -7.67
N ALA A 154 -18.73 -4.80 -8.28
CA ALA A 154 -18.48 -3.57 -9.03
C ALA A 154 -17.68 -3.89 -10.28
N PRO A 155 -18.27 -4.65 -11.21
CA PRO A 155 -17.50 -5.10 -12.38
C PRO A 155 -17.12 -3.97 -13.34
N GLU A 156 -17.79 -2.84 -13.24
CA GLU A 156 -17.52 -1.71 -14.12
C GLU A 156 -16.39 -0.82 -13.62
N ARG A 157 -15.89 -1.06 -12.40
CA ARG A 157 -14.85 -0.20 -11.87
C ARG A 157 -13.47 -0.78 -12.15
N HIS A 158 -12.62 0.03 -12.74
CA HIS A 158 -11.20 -0.29 -12.83
C HIS A 158 -10.67 -0.46 -11.42
N THR A 159 -9.86 -1.46 -11.20
CA THR A 159 -9.48 -1.81 -9.83
C THR A 159 -7.98 -1.77 -9.66
N LEU A 160 -7.54 -1.03 -8.65
CA LEU A 160 -6.18 -1.05 -8.15
C LEU A 160 -6.15 -1.97 -6.94
N LEU A 161 -5.28 -2.95 -6.95
CA LEU A 161 -5.18 -3.92 -5.88
C LEU A 161 -3.91 -3.65 -5.09
N LEU A 162 -4.04 -3.60 -3.78
CA LEU A 162 -2.91 -3.34 -2.88
C LEU A 162 -2.67 -4.55 -1.99
N LEU A 163 -1.41 -4.94 -1.88
CA LEU A 163 -1.01 -5.93 -0.88
C LEU A 163 0.46 -5.70 -0.53
N HIS A 164 0.87 -6.22 0.62
CA HIS A 164 2.24 -5.99 1.06
C HIS A 164 3.24 -6.84 0.29
N HIS A 165 2.96 -8.13 0.14
CA HIS A 165 3.92 -9.08 -0.42
C HIS A 165 3.72 -9.19 -1.93
N HIS A 166 4.82 -9.14 -2.67
CA HIS A 166 4.76 -9.16 -4.13
C HIS A 166 4.47 -10.58 -4.64
N PRO A 167 3.65 -10.71 -5.69
CA PRO A 167 3.30 -12.02 -6.20
C PRO A 167 4.29 -12.59 -7.22
N LEU A 168 5.21 -11.79 -7.72
CA LEU A 168 6.06 -12.19 -8.84
C LEU A 168 7.23 -13.02 -8.33
N PRO A 169 7.41 -14.25 -8.79
CA PRO A 169 8.60 -15.00 -8.44
C PRO A 169 9.80 -14.36 -9.10
N SER A 170 10.87 -14.19 -8.33
CA SER A 170 12.03 -13.46 -8.81
C SER A 170 13.10 -14.36 -9.42
N GLY A 171 13.07 -15.64 -9.08
CA GLY A 171 14.19 -16.52 -9.38
C GLY A 171 15.35 -16.35 -8.44
N CYS A 172 15.26 -15.40 -7.52
CA CYS A 172 16.26 -15.21 -6.48
C CYS A 172 15.73 -15.88 -5.21
N GLY A 173 16.46 -16.86 -4.71
CA GLY A 173 15.98 -17.64 -3.57
C GLY A 173 15.61 -16.81 -2.37
N TRP A 174 16.39 -15.77 -2.09
CA TRP A 174 16.11 -14.91 -0.95
C TRP A 174 14.78 -14.17 -1.12
N LEU A 175 14.57 -13.55 -2.28
CA LEU A 175 13.33 -12.84 -2.52
C LEU A 175 12.14 -13.77 -2.56
N ASP A 176 12.33 -14.97 -3.11
CA ASP A 176 11.23 -15.92 -3.20
C ASP A 176 10.79 -16.41 -1.82
N GLN A 177 11.72 -16.45 -0.86
CA GLN A 177 11.35 -16.80 0.51
C GLN A 177 10.50 -15.73 1.17
N HIS A 178 10.49 -14.54 0.64
CA HIS A 178 9.79 -13.40 1.22
C HIS A 178 8.55 -12.99 0.45
N SER A 179 8.24 -13.67 -0.65
CA SER A 179 7.15 -13.29 -1.52
C SER A 179 5.81 -13.85 -1.05
N LEU A 180 4.80 -13.61 -1.85
CA LEU A 180 3.46 -14.18 -1.64
C LEU A 180 3.48 -15.66 -2.04
N ARG A 181 3.26 -16.53 -1.06
CA ARG A 181 3.39 -17.98 -1.28
C ARG A 181 2.34 -18.52 -2.24
N ASN A 182 1.13 -18.00 -2.17
CA ASN A 182 0.08 -18.52 -3.04
C ASN A 182 -0.28 -17.53 -4.15
N ALA A 183 0.76 -16.98 -4.78
CA ALA A 183 0.55 -16.07 -5.90
C ALA A 183 -0.26 -16.71 -7.02
N GLN A 184 -0.13 -18.02 -7.23
CA GLN A 184 -0.90 -18.68 -8.27
C GLN A 184 -2.39 -18.65 -7.96
N ALA A 185 -2.78 -18.80 -6.69
CA ALA A 185 -4.19 -18.71 -6.33
C ALA A 185 -4.73 -17.30 -6.61
N LEU A 186 -3.93 -16.28 -6.34
CA LEU A 186 -4.34 -14.92 -6.68
C LEU A 186 -4.48 -14.75 -8.19
N ASP A 187 -3.51 -15.23 -8.95
CA ASP A 187 -3.55 -15.13 -10.40
C ASP A 187 -4.79 -15.86 -10.95
N ASP A 188 -5.11 -17.02 -10.40
CA ASP A 188 -6.29 -17.77 -10.84
C ASP A 188 -7.57 -16.96 -10.64
N VAL A 189 -7.69 -16.28 -9.51
CA VAL A 189 -8.86 -15.42 -9.28
C VAL A 189 -8.86 -14.27 -10.28
N LEU A 190 -7.73 -13.57 -10.40
CA LEU A 190 -7.69 -12.36 -11.21
C LEU A 190 -7.87 -12.63 -12.70
N ASN A 191 -7.60 -13.86 -13.15
CA ASN A 191 -7.83 -14.19 -14.56
C ASN A 191 -9.30 -14.11 -14.94
N HIS A 192 -10.21 -14.13 -13.98
CA HIS A 192 -11.64 -13.97 -14.24
C HIS A 192 -12.11 -12.51 -14.16
N TYR A 193 -11.20 -11.57 -13.81
CA TYR A 193 -11.60 -10.20 -13.53
C TYR A 193 -10.65 -9.23 -14.22
N PRO A 194 -10.87 -8.99 -15.53
CA PRO A 194 -9.95 -8.16 -16.31
C PRO A 194 -9.92 -6.70 -15.88
N GLN A 195 -10.85 -6.26 -15.04
CA GLN A 195 -10.79 -4.90 -14.52
C GLN A 195 -9.62 -4.67 -13.57
N VAL A 196 -8.94 -5.72 -13.11
CA VAL A 196 -7.76 -5.57 -12.26
C VAL A 196 -6.53 -5.61 -13.15
N LYS A 197 -5.98 -4.43 -13.44
CA LYS A 197 -4.79 -4.34 -14.28
C LYS A 197 -3.60 -3.72 -13.56
N HIS A 198 -3.77 -3.31 -12.31
CA HIS A 198 -2.73 -2.62 -11.56
C HIS A 198 -2.65 -3.16 -10.14
N LEU A 199 -1.43 -3.45 -9.70
CA LEU A 199 -1.16 -3.84 -8.32
C LEU A 199 -0.04 -2.97 -7.77
N LEU A 200 -0.17 -2.56 -6.51
CA LEU A 200 0.90 -1.89 -5.76
C LEU A 200 1.28 -2.75 -4.57
N CYS A 201 2.57 -2.93 -4.38
CA CYS A 201 3.09 -3.72 -3.25
C CYS A 201 4.16 -2.94 -2.51
N GLY A 202 4.49 -3.41 -1.32
CA GLY A 202 5.61 -2.92 -0.55
C GLY A 202 6.66 -4.00 -0.37
N HIS A 203 7.25 -4.05 0.82
CA HIS A 203 8.03 -5.19 1.33
C HIS A 203 9.47 -5.26 0.84
N ILE A 204 9.74 -5.21 -0.46
CA ILE A 204 11.09 -5.49 -0.95
C ILE A 204 12.00 -4.26 -0.99
N HIS A 205 11.46 -3.09 -0.66
CA HIS A 205 12.24 -1.85 -0.57
C HIS A 205 12.97 -1.51 -1.88
N GLN A 206 12.38 -1.89 -3.00
CA GLN A 206 12.93 -1.60 -4.32
C GLN A 206 11.83 -1.05 -5.20
N GLU A 207 12.22 -0.16 -6.08
CA GLU A 207 11.29 0.36 -7.07
C GLU A 207 11.21 -0.60 -8.23
N LEU A 208 10.04 -1.11 -8.50
CA LEU A 208 9.79 -2.03 -9.60
C LEU A 208 8.55 -1.60 -10.37
N ASP A 209 8.56 -1.87 -11.65
CA ASP A 209 7.42 -1.62 -12.52
C ASP A 209 7.47 -2.70 -13.59
N LEU A 210 6.76 -3.78 -13.35
CA LEU A 210 6.91 -5.01 -14.11
C LEU A 210 5.55 -5.49 -14.61
N ASP A 211 5.59 -6.33 -15.65
CA ASP A 211 4.42 -7.07 -16.09
C ASP A 211 4.29 -8.35 -15.27
N TRP A 212 3.09 -8.58 -14.74
CA TRP A 212 2.77 -9.84 -14.07
C TRP A 212 1.52 -10.39 -14.74
N ASN A 213 1.75 -11.29 -15.68
CA ASN A 213 0.67 -11.98 -16.40
C ASN A 213 -0.35 -11.00 -16.99
N GLY A 214 0.17 -9.92 -17.60
CA GLY A 214 -0.65 -8.92 -18.25
C GLY A 214 -1.12 -7.80 -17.36
N ARG A 215 -0.71 -7.79 -16.11
CA ARG A 215 -1.06 -6.72 -15.16
C ARG A 215 0.20 -5.94 -14.82
N ARG A 216 0.04 -4.67 -14.52
CA ARG A 216 1.17 -3.83 -14.13
C ARG A 216 1.37 -3.95 -12.63
N LEU A 217 2.53 -4.44 -12.23
CA LEU A 217 2.90 -4.62 -10.83
C LEU A 217 3.92 -3.56 -10.47
N MET A 218 3.57 -2.74 -9.48
CA MET A 218 4.44 -1.63 -9.10
C MET A 218 4.81 -1.78 -7.64
N UNK A 219 5.95 -1.51 -7.35
CA UNK A 219 6.37 -1.47 -5.99
C UNK A 219 7.10 -0.15 -5.85
N UNK A 220 7.17 0.29 -4.84
CA UNK A 220 7.86 1.50 -4.57
C UNK A 220 8.90 1.20 -3.59
N UNK A 221 9.74 1.90 -3.86
CA UNK A 221 10.85 1.76 -2.99
C UNK A 221 10.48 2.40 -1.71
N UNK A 222 10.50 2.71 -1.19
CA UNK A 222 10.31 3.34 -0.05
C UNK A 222 9.85 4.72 -0.32
N UNK A 223 9.41 4.98 -0.76
CA UNK A 223 9.09 6.21 -1.03
C UNK A 223 7.65 6.39 -1.27
N UNK A 224 7.49 7.11 -1.77
CA UNK A 224 6.25 7.49 -2.11
C UNK A 224 6.13 7.36 -3.56
N UNK A 225 5.33 7.04 -3.91
CA UNK A 225 5.02 6.97 -5.26
C UNK A 225 3.70 7.55 -5.47
N UNK A 226 3.57 8.09 -6.33
CA UNK A 226 2.37 8.71 -6.68
C UNK A 226 1.86 7.98 -7.87
N UNK A 227 0.75 7.75 -7.86
CA UNK A 227 0.13 7.11 -8.89
C UNK A 227 -1.05 7.92 -9.31
N UNK A 228 -1.25 8.08 -10.24
CA UNK A 228 -2.33 8.76 -10.80
C UNK A 228 -3.09 7.79 -11.53
N LEU A 229 -4.32 7.61 -11.21
CA LEU A 229 -5.29 6.78 -11.93
C LEU A 229 -6.16 7.67 -12.78
N PRO A 230 -6.26 7.40 -14.04
CA PRO A 230 -7.09 8.27 -14.90
C PRO A 230 -8.53 8.30 -14.46
N ALA A 231 -9.20 9.41 -14.72
CA ALA A 231 -10.61 9.55 -14.34
C ALA A 231 -11.47 8.52 -15.06
N PHE A 232 -11.14 8.23 -16.28
CA PHE A 232 -11.79 7.20 -17.07
C PHE A 232 -10.81 6.76 -18.12
N SER A 233 -11.05 5.59 -18.67
CA SER A 233 -10.10 5.15 -19.67
C SER A 233 -10.43 3.79 -20.19
N SER A 234 -10.34 3.68 -21.47
CA SER A 234 -10.26 2.41 -22.13
C SER A 234 -8.87 1.83 -21.99
N ASN A 235 -7.90 2.66 -21.66
CA ASN A 235 -6.51 2.24 -21.44
C ASN A 235 -6.22 2.37 -19.96
N LEU A 236 -6.23 1.27 -19.27
CA LEU A 236 -6.09 1.24 -17.81
C LEU A 236 -4.62 1.40 -17.44
N THR A 237 -4.16 2.62 -17.42
CA THR A 237 -2.77 2.88 -17.12
C THR A 237 -2.68 3.73 -15.86
N ALA A 238 -2.18 3.13 -14.81
CA ALA A 238 -1.77 3.90 -13.65
C ALA A 238 -0.47 4.58 -13.97
N ARG A 239 -0.30 5.78 -13.50
CA ARG A 239 0.91 6.52 -13.72
C ARG A 239 1.61 6.70 -12.39
N VAL A 240 2.84 6.26 -12.32
CA VAL A 240 3.67 6.53 -11.15
C VAL A 240 4.22 7.92 -11.33
N LEU A 241 3.72 8.86 -10.53
CA LEU A 241 4.09 10.25 -10.71
C LEU A 241 5.47 10.52 -10.18
N ARG A 242 5.84 9.84 -9.09
CA ARG A 242 7.11 10.11 -8.48
C ARG A 242 7.38 9.13 -7.36
N SER A 243 8.64 8.84 -7.15
CA SER A 243 9.10 8.00 -6.08
C SER A 243 9.94 8.83 -5.14
N ILE A 244 9.68 8.70 -3.84
CA ILE A 244 10.42 9.43 -2.83
C ILE A 244 11.06 8.39 -1.91
N ARG A 245 12.35 8.52 -1.70
CA ARG A 245 13.06 7.56 -0.86
C ARG A 245 12.70 7.75 0.59
N SER A 246 12.55 6.65 1.30
CA SER A 246 12.24 6.70 2.72
C SER A 246 13.48 6.89 3.58
N HIS A 247 14.69 6.81 3.02
CA HIS A 247 15.90 7.09 3.78
C HIS A 247 16.73 8.16 3.11
N PRO A 248 17.57 8.85 3.89
CA PRO A 248 18.43 9.87 3.34
C PRO A 248 19.35 9.30 2.27
N ALA A 249 19.78 10.15 1.38
CA ALA A 249 20.74 9.78 0.36
C ALA A 249 22.00 9.28 1.03
N GLY A 250 22.52 8.19 0.52
CA GLY A 250 23.74 7.59 1.06
C GLY A 250 23.50 6.58 2.15
N ALA A 251 22.28 6.38 2.55
CA ALA A 251 21.96 5.42 3.60
C ALA A 251 21.79 4.02 3.04
N GLY A 252 21.94 3.82 1.78
CA GLY A 252 21.67 2.55 1.15
C GLY A 252 22.76 1.54 1.27
#